data_5f15db438a2f792452efbce656889399
#
_entry.id   5f15db438a2f792452efbce656889399
#
_cell.length_a   1.000
_cell.length_b   1.000
_cell.length_c   1.000
_cell.angle_alpha   90.00
_cell.angle_beta   90.00
_cell.angle_gamma   90.00
#
_symmetry.space_group_name_H-M   'P 1'
#
loop_
_entity.id
_entity.type
_entity.pdbx_description
1 polymer ?
#
loop_
_entity_poly.entity_id
_entity_poly.type
_entity_poly.pdbx_seq_one_letter_code
_entity_poly.pdbx_strand_id
1 'polypeptide(L)'
;MEKINKVIILGSGEATEKIRELFSQAGLKVVMLSPKEDYVDELADADLVLDALSQDMESRKEALHKCAEKAPAKAILATTASSGITEMAAVTKRPQKFIGLNFTANPFGDKHLVQITKGLETSEETLRTCRELIEEAGAAAVELEDAPGLILNRVITTVINEAATMYMSKIASVEDIDKITKLCLNWPMGPFEFADTLGIDNVVATLEVLSQQSGQQYLPCRLLRQMVASGRLGKKSGKGFYQYS
;
A
#
# COMPACT_ATOMS: atom_id res chain seq x y z
N MET A 1 13.93 10.77 -22.70
CA MET A 1 12.85 10.37 -21.78
C MET A 1 11.96 11.56 -21.50
N GLU A 2 10.65 11.39 -21.50
CA GLU A 2 9.74 12.47 -21.11
C GLU A 2 9.82 12.66 -19.59
N LYS A 3 10.17 13.84 -19.15
CA LYS A 3 10.25 14.18 -17.73
C LYS A 3 8.85 14.37 -17.17
N ILE A 4 8.56 13.77 -16.01
CA ILE A 4 7.31 14.00 -15.30
C ILE A 4 7.40 15.38 -14.64
N ASN A 5 6.44 16.26 -14.92
CA ASN A 5 6.35 17.60 -14.34
C ASN A 5 5.01 17.79 -13.59
N LYS A 6 3.94 17.14 -14.05
CA LYS A 6 2.61 17.23 -13.46
C LYS A 6 2.10 15.87 -13.02
N VAL A 7 1.79 15.76 -11.72
CA VAL A 7 1.22 14.58 -11.08
C VAL A 7 -0.20 14.89 -10.64
N ILE A 8 -1.14 14.04 -11.04
CA ILE A 8 -2.51 14.04 -10.53
C ILE A 8 -2.64 12.90 -9.53
N ILE A 9 -3.15 13.18 -8.34
CA ILE A 9 -3.40 12.16 -7.31
C ILE A 9 -4.91 12.07 -7.07
N LEU A 10 -5.47 10.89 -7.31
CA LEU A 10 -6.87 10.58 -6.99
C LEU A 10 -6.96 10.04 -5.58
N GLY A 11 -7.59 10.78 -4.69
CA GLY A 11 -7.75 10.35 -3.31
C GLY A 11 -7.64 11.48 -2.32
N SER A 12 -7.85 11.15 -1.05
CA SER A 12 -7.79 12.09 0.07
C SER A 12 -7.33 11.39 1.33
N GLY A 13 -6.95 12.17 2.34
CA GLY A 13 -6.51 11.67 3.63
C GLY A 13 -5.00 11.78 3.86
N GLU A 14 -4.57 11.45 5.07
CA GLU A 14 -3.19 11.67 5.55
C GLU A 14 -2.12 11.00 4.67
N ALA A 15 -2.35 9.76 4.24
CA ALA A 15 -1.41 9.04 3.38
C ALA A 15 -1.24 9.73 2.02
N THR A 16 -2.35 10.21 1.43
CA THR A 16 -2.34 10.92 0.15
C THR A 16 -1.64 12.28 0.26
N GLU A 17 -1.84 12.98 1.38
CA GLU A 17 -1.13 14.25 1.66
C GLU A 17 0.38 14.06 1.75
N LYS A 18 0.86 13.01 2.39
CA LYS A 18 2.29 12.68 2.45
C LYS A 18 2.89 12.43 1.07
N ILE A 19 2.15 11.78 0.17
CA ILE A 19 2.57 11.59 -1.22
C ILE A 19 2.62 12.93 -1.97
N ARG A 20 1.60 13.79 -1.77
CA ARG A 20 1.57 15.14 -2.33
C ARG A 20 2.76 15.96 -1.87
N GLU A 21 3.07 15.94 -0.58
CA GLU A 21 4.23 16.65 -0.01
C GLU A 21 5.54 16.18 -0.61
N LEU A 22 5.76 14.87 -0.71
CA LEU A 22 6.95 14.26 -1.29
C LEU A 22 7.19 14.80 -2.72
N PHE A 23 6.19 14.70 -3.57
CA PHE A 23 6.31 15.16 -4.96
C PHE A 23 6.42 16.69 -5.09
N SER A 24 5.71 17.44 -4.23
CA SER A 24 5.80 18.92 -4.25
C SER A 24 7.18 19.42 -3.81
N GLN A 25 7.81 18.77 -2.83
CA GLN A 25 9.18 19.06 -2.38
C GLN A 25 10.22 18.78 -3.49
N ALA A 26 9.94 17.82 -4.35
CA ALA A 26 10.75 17.53 -5.54
C ALA A 26 10.51 18.53 -6.71
N GLY A 27 9.69 19.56 -6.50
CA GLY A 27 9.41 20.61 -7.48
C GLY A 27 8.37 20.24 -8.55
N LEU A 28 7.59 19.16 -8.33
CA LEU A 28 6.54 18.76 -9.25
C LEU A 28 5.25 19.56 -9.01
N LYS A 29 4.49 19.80 -10.09
CA LYS A 29 3.12 20.31 -9.97
C LYS A 29 2.20 19.18 -9.58
N VAL A 30 1.67 19.22 -8.36
CA VAL A 30 0.77 18.16 -7.84
C VAL A 30 -0.65 18.72 -7.69
N VAL A 31 -1.62 17.99 -8.25
CA VAL A 31 -3.04 18.29 -8.11
C VAL A 31 -3.73 17.09 -7.48
N MET A 32 -4.47 17.33 -6.40
CA MET A 32 -5.28 16.30 -5.76
C MET A 32 -6.72 16.42 -6.22
N LEU A 33 -7.33 15.28 -6.57
CA LEU A 33 -8.71 15.22 -7.05
C LEU A 33 -9.51 14.24 -6.19
N SER A 34 -10.71 14.65 -5.85
CA SER A 34 -11.70 13.79 -5.20
C SER A 34 -12.38 12.90 -6.25
N PRO A 35 -12.66 11.62 -5.97
CA PRO A 35 -13.31 10.72 -6.92
C PRO A 35 -14.73 11.13 -7.33
N LYS A 36 -15.30 12.19 -6.73
CA LYS A 36 -16.64 12.72 -7.03
C LYS A 36 -16.64 13.90 -8.01
N GLU A 37 -15.48 14.40 -8.40
CA GLU A 37 -15.32 15.55 -9.30
C GLU A 37 -15.25 15.09 -10.76
N ASP A 38 -15.71 15.96 -11.66
CA ASP A 38 -15.46 15.80 -13.10
C ASP A 38 -14.14 16.53 -13.41
N TYR A 39 -13.06 15.75 -13.52
CA TYR A 39 -11.68 16.23 -13.60
C TYR A 39 -11.08 16.19 -15.01
N VAL A 40 -11.92 16.37 -16.02
CA VAL A 40 -11.50 16.30 -17.44
C VAL A 40 -10.39 17.29 -17.76
N ASP A 41 -10.52 18.50 -17.26
CA ASP A 41 -9.56 19.58 -17.57
C ASP A 41 -8.22 19.38 -16.86
N GLU A 42 -8.23 18.89 -15.63
CA GLU A 42 -7.02 18.63 -14.84
C GLU A 42 -6.18 17.48 -15.39
N LEU A 43 -6.82 16.49 -16.02
CA LEU A 43 -6.14 15.35 -16.62
C LEU A 43 -5.50 15.64 -17.97
N ALA A 44 -5.94 16.68 -18.70
CA ALA A 44 -5.57 16.92 -20.08
C ALA A 44 -4.05 17.15 -20.32
N ASP A 45 -3.32 17.60 -19.29
CA ASP A 45 -1.87 17.85 -19.33
C ASP A 45 -1.09 17.04 -18.26
N ALA A 46 -1.68 15.96 -17.74
CA ALA A 46 -1.04 15.10 -16.77
C ALA A 46 0.09 14.28 -17.39
N ASP A 47 1.22 14.17 -16.68
CA ASP A 47 2.30 13.24 -17.04
C ASP A 47 2.19 11.93 -16.25
N LEU A 48 1.69 12.00 -14.99
CA LEU A 48 1.41 10.85 -14.14
C LEU A 48 0.04 11.02 -13.47
N VAL A 49 -0.78 9.98 -13.49
CA VAL A 49 -2.03 9.89 -12.71
C VAL A 49 -1.91 8.75 -11.71
N LEU A 50 -1.93 9.08 -10.42
CA LEU A 50 -1.79 8.13 -9.32
C LEU A 50 -3.14 7.89 -8.64
N ASP A 51 -3.64 6.68 -8.74
CA ASP A 51 -4.76 6.21 -7.93
C ASP A 51 -4.28 5.90 -6.51
N ALA A 52 -4.71 6.72 -5.56
CA ALA A 52 -4.48 6.58 -4.12
C ALA A 52 -5.82 6.45 -3.36
N LEU A 53 -6.82 5.84 -3.98
CA LEU A 53 -8.13 5.64 -3.39
C LEU A 53 -8.09 4.55 -2.31
N SER A 54 -8.83 4.77 -1.23
CA SER A 54 -9.04 3.78 -0.15
C SER A 54 -10.25 2.88 -0.39
N GLN A 55 -10.70 2.78 -1.64
CA GLN A 55 -11.88 2.04 -2.06
C GLN A 55 -11.54 0.59 -2.44
N ASP A 56 -12.59 -0.20 -2.67
CA ASP A 56 -12.45 -1.55 -3.19
C ASP A 56 -11.88 -1.58 -4.63
N MET A 57 -11.45 -2.76 -5.05
CA MET A 57 -10.78 -2.97 -6.34
C MET A 57 -11.63 -2.53 -7.54
N GLU A 58 -12.94 -2.79 -7.52
CA GLU A 58 -13.81 -2.47 -8.65
C GLU A 58 -14.00 -0.95 -8.80
N SER A 59 -14.21 -0.23 -7.70
CA SER A 59 -14.28 1.23 -7.68
C SER A 59 -12.99 1.87 -8.20
N ARG A 60 -11.83 1.31 -7.83
CA ARG A 60 -10.52 1.77 -8.31
C ARG A 60 -10.33 1.51 -9.80
N LYS A 61 -10.73 0.32 -10.30
CA LYS A 61 -10.70 0.00 -11.73
C LYS A 61 -11.57 0.96 -12.55
N GLU A 62 -12.76 1.29 -12.06
CA GLU A 62 -13.66 2.25 -12.72
C GLU A 62 -13.03 3.64 -12.80
N ALA A 63 -12.44 4.13 -11.72
CA ALA A 63 -11.75 5.42 -11.69
C ALA A 63 -10.55 5.45 -12.64
N LEU A 64 -9.73 4.40 -12.64
CA LEU A 64 -8.58 4.26 -13.56
C LEU A 64 -9.01 4.19 -15.03
N HIS A 65 -10.11 3.50 -15.34
CA HIS A 65 -10.66 3.45 -16.68
C HIS A 65 -11.05 4.86 -17.17
N LYS A 66 -11.78 5.62 -16.35
CA LYS A 66 -12.15 7.02 -16.67
C LYS A 66 -10.91 7.90 -16.87
N CYS A 67 -9.90 7.77 -16.00
CA CYS A 67 -8.65 8.51 -16.16
C CYS A 67 -7.90 8.13 -17.43
N ALA A 68 -7.90 6.84 -17.80
CA ALA A 68 -7.25 6.38 -19.00
C ALA A 68 -7.87 6.96 -20.29
N GLU A 69 -9.16 7.26 -20.27
CA GLU A 69 -9.85 7.87 -21.42
C GLU A 69 -9.56 9.38 -21.57
N LYS A 70 -9.22 10.06 -20.47
CA LYS A 70 -9.09 11.51 -20.42
C LYS A 70 -7.65 12.00 -20.40
N ALA A 71 -6.76 11.27 -19.71
CA ALA A 71 -5.35 11.63 -19.66
C ALA A 71 -4.63 11.40 -20.99
N PRO A 72 -3.60 12.19 -21.33
CA PRO A 72 -2.80 12.03 -22.56
C PRO A 72 -2.32 10.58 -22.73
N ALA A 73 -2.25 10.11 -23.96
CA ALA A 73 -1.80 8.73 -24.26
C ALA A 73 -0.39 8.43 -23.74
N LYS A 74 0.46 9.46 -23.60
CA LYS A 74 1.80 9.37 -23.05
C LYS A 74 1.81 9.26 -21.52
N ALA A 75 0.77 9.74 -20.83
CA ALA A 75 0.73 9.77 -19.38
C ALA A 75 0.81 8.36 -18.77
N ILE A 76 1.64 8.23 -17.75
CA ILE A 76 1.72 7.01 -16.94
C ILE A 76 0.52 6.99 -16.00
N LEU A 77 -0.12 5.84 -15.89
CA LEU A 77 -1.12 5.57 -14.88
C LEU A 77 -0.52 4.70 -13.79
N ALA A 78 -0.76 5.05 -12.54
CA ALA A 78 -0.21 4.32 -11.41
C ALA A 78 -1.26 4.09 -10.32
N THR A 79 -1.00 3.11 -9.47
CA THR A 79 -1.87 2.79 -8.32
C THR A 79 -1.05 2.56 -7.06
N THR A 80 -1.61 2.92 -5.90
CA THR A 80 -1.04 2.57 -4.59
C THR A 80 -1.48 1.19 -4.10
N ALA A 81 -2.22 0.42 -4.89
CA ALA A 81 -2.64 -0.93 -4.53
C ALA A 81 -1.43 -1.83 -4.25
N SER A 82 -1.58 -2.75 -3.31
CA SER A 82 -0.55 -3.72 -2.93
C SER A 82 -0.69 -5.08 -3.64
N SER A 83 -1.59 -5.17 -4.63
CA SER A 83 -1.81 -6.38 -5.45
C SER A 83 -2.74 -6.07 -6.62
N GLY A 84 -2.81 -6.97 -7.60
CA GLY A 84 -3.71 -6.87 -8.74
C GLY A 84 -3.30 -5.80 -9.76
N ILE A 85 -2.01 -5.50 -9.85
CA ILE A 85 -1.47 -4.47 -10.77
C ILE A 85 -1.79 -4.83 -12.22
N THR A 86 -1.61 -6.10 -12.59
CA THR A 86 -1.92 -6.61 -13.93
C THR A 86 -3.40 -6.47 -14.28
N GLU A 87 -4.30 -6.78 -13.34
CA GLU A 87 -5.75 -6.64 -13.54
C GLU A 87 -6.18 -5.17 -13.68
N MET A 88 -5.59 -4.29 -12.89
CA MET A 88 -5.85 -2.84 -12.97
C MET A 88 -5.27 -2.24 -14.26
N ALA A 89 -4.11 -2.72 -14.72
CA ALA A 89 -3.52 -2.32 -15.99
C ALA A 89 -4.45 -2.62 -17.18
N ALA A 90 -5.09 -3.79 -17.17
CA ALA A 90 -5.95 -4.25 -18.28
C ALA A 90 -7.13 -3.30 -18.55
N VAL A 91 -7.75 -2.72 -17.51
CA VAL A 91 -8.89 -1.80 -17.69
C VAL A 91 -8.49 -0.45 -18.27
N THR A 92 -7.20 -0.10 -18.26
CA THR A 92 -6.70 1.18 -18.80
C THR A 92 -6.52 1.16 -20.32
N LYS A 93 -6.57 -0.01 -20.96
CA LYS A 93 -6.27 -0.22 -22.40
C LYS A 93 -4.86 0.22 -22.83
N ARG A 94 -3.99 0.52 -21.88
CA ARG A 94 -2.57 0.87 -22.09
C ARG A 94 -1.68 0.29 -20.97
N PRO A 95 -1.68 -1.06 -20.82
CA PRO A 95 -0.99 -1.73 -19.72
C PRO A 95 0.51 -1.47 -19.69
N GLN A 96 1.14 -1.12 -20.83
CA GLN A 96 2.56 -0.77 -20.90
C GLN A 96 2.89 0.53 -20.15
N LYS A 97 1.90 1.43 -19.99
CA LYS A 97 2.00 2.71 -19.27
C LYS A 97 1.34 2.64 -17.88
N PHE A 98 1.20 1.43 -17.31
CA PHE A 98 0.62 1.23 -15.99
C PHE A 98 1.62 0.59 -15.01
N ILE A 99 1.61 1.05 -13.73
CA ILE A 99 2.55 0.60 -12.72
C ILE A 99 1.97 0.73 -11.30
N GLY A 100 2.39 -0.12 -10.38
CA GLY A 100 2.14 0.04 -8.96
C GLY A 100 3.20 0.90 -8.29
N LEU A 101 2.78 1.90 -7.50
CA LEU A 101 3.64 2.74 -6.67
C LEU A 101 3.12 2.69 -5.23
N ASN A 102 3.54 1.71 -4.47
CA ASN A 102 3.11 1.54 -3.08
C ASN A 102 4.04 2.29 -2.14
N PHE A 103 3.55 3.41 -1.62
CA PHE A 103 4.26 4.25 -0.67
C PHE A 103 4.19 3.64 0.72
N THR A 104 5.29 3.09 1.17
CA THR A 104 5.39 2.49 2.49
C THR A 104 5.83 3.56 3.48
N ALA A 105 4.93 3.95 4.38
CA ALA A 105 5.32 4.79 5.50
C ALA A 105 6.31 4.01 6.38
N ASN A 106 7.52 4.54 6.54
CA ASN A 106 8.42 4.04 7.57
C ASN A 106 7.99 4.69 8.90
N PRO A 107 7.33 3.95 9.81
CA PRO A 107 6.89 4.53 11.08
C PRO A 107 8.08 4.88 12.01
N PHE A 108 9.32 4.62 11.60
CA PHE A 108 10.52 4.69 12.43
C PHE A 108 11.63 5.57 11.86
N GLY A 109 11.35 6.35 10.79
CA GLY A 109 12.35 7.23 10.20
C GLY A 109 11.80 8.08 9.07
N ASP A 110 12.58 9.10 8.71
CA ASP A 110 12.19 10.10 7.72
C ASP A 110 12.37 9.64 6.25
N LYS A 111 12.90 8.42 6.04
CA LYS A 111 13.10 7.90 4.70
C LYS A 111 11.82 7.28 4.16
N HIS A 112 11.34 7.84 3.06
CA HIS A 112 10.26 7.24 2.30
C HIS A 112 10.79 6.05 1.47
N LEU A 113 10.03 4.97 1.46
CA LEU A 113 10.28 3.80 0.61
C LEU A 113 9.07 3.60 -0.30
N VAL A 114 9.33 3.46 -1.58
CA VAL A 114 8.30 3.14 -2.57
C VAL A 114 8.60 1.77 -3.20
N GLN A 115 7.67 0.86 -3.05
CA GLN A 115 7.68 -0.42 -3.74
C GLN A 115 7.08 -0.21 -5.13
N ILE A 116 7.90 -0.35 -6.16
CA ILE A 116 7.51 -0.20 -7.57
C ILE A 116 7.17 -1.57 -8.11
N THR A 117 5.91 -1.80 -8.48
CA THR A 117 5.43 -3.11 -8.90
C THR A 117 5.06 -3.10 -10.38
N LYS A 118 5.69 -3.97 -11.15
CA LYS A 118 5.35 -4.18 -12.56
C LYS A 118 4.11 -5.06 -12.69
N GLY A 119 3.18 -4.67 -13.56
CA GLY A 119 2.22 -5.62 -14.13
C GLY A 119 2.85 -6.41 -15.28
N LEU A 120 2.15 -7.41 -15.77
CA LEU A 120 2.64 -8.34 -16.80
C LEU A 120 3.17 -7.64 -18.07
N GLU A 121 2.56 -6.52 -18.47
CA GLU A 121 2.90 -5.78 -19.68
C GLU A 121 3.55 -4.41 -19.41
N THR A 122 3.84 -4.06 -18.17
CA THR A 122 4.51 -2.78 -17.86
C THR A 122 5.83 -2.66 -18.62
N SER A 123 6.00 -1.57 -19.37
CA SER A 123 7.23 -1.39 -20.15
C SER A 123 8.43 -1.02 -19.26
N GLU A 124 9.63 -1.40 -19.70
CA GLU A 124 10.88 -1.02 -19.03
C GLU A 124 11.08 0.51 -19.01
N GLU A 125 10.55 1.23 -20.01
CA GLU A 125 10.54 2.68 -20.01
C GLU A 125 9.70 3.25 -18.86
N THR A 126 8.48 2.73 -18.66
CA THR A 126 7.57 3.13 -17.57
C THR A 126 8.21 2.86 -16.21
N LEU A 127 8.79 1.67 -16.04
CA LEU A 127 9.49 1.28 -14.82
C LEU A 127 10.64 2.25 -14.50
N ARG A 128 11.52 2.47 -15.46
CA ARG A 128 12.68 3.37 -15.30
C ARG A 128 12.25 4.80 -15.00
N THR A 129 11.26 5.33 -15.74
CA THR A 129 10.74 6.69 -15.52
C THR A 129 10.18 6.86 -14.10
N CYS A 130 9.43 5.88 -13.61
CA CYS A 130 8.89 5.93 -12.25
C CYS A 130 9.97 5.75 -11.18
N ARG A 131 10.98 4.91 -11.42
CA ARG A 131 12.12 4.79 -10.50
C ARG A 131 12.86 6.13 -10.37
N GLU A 132 13.24 6.73 -11.49
CA GLU A 132 13.93 8.03 -11.52
C GLU A 132 13.11 9.11 -10.81
N LEU A 133 11.79 9.16 -11.05
CA LEU A 133 10.87 10.07 -10.36
C LEU A 133 10.95 9.91 -8.84
N ILE A 134 10.87 8.67 -8.34
CA ILE A 134 10.87 8.37 -6.90
C ILE A 134 12.22 8.72 -6.27
N GLU A 135 13.32 8.38 -6.94
CA GLU A 135 14.68 8.69 -6.46
C GLU A 135 14.96 10.20 -6.47
N GLU A 136 14.54 10.93 -7.52
CA GLU A 136 14.61 12.40 -7.58
C GLU A 136 13.75 13.07 -6.49
N ALA A 137 12.63 12.44 -6.09
CA ALA A 137 11.83 12.90 -4.98
C ALA A 137 12.44 12.58 -3.60
N GLY A 138 13.63 11.97 -3.54
CA GLY A 138 14.34 11.67 -2.30
C GLY A 138 13.87 10.41 -1.57
N ALA A 139 13.05 9.57 -2.22
CA ALA A 139 12.61 8.30 -1.68
C ALA A 139 13.46 7.13 -2.21
N ALA A 140 13.60 6.07 -1.41
CA ALA A 140 14.20 4.82 -1.89
C ALA A 140 13.19 4.04 -2.75
N ALA A 141 13.63 3.52 -3.88
CA ALA A 141 12.82 2.72 -4.78
C ALA A 141 13.24 1.25 -4.72
N VAL A 142 12.27 0.35 -4.61
CA VAL A 142 12.50 -1.12 -4.69
C VAL A 142 11.54 -1.70 -5.72
N GLU A 143 12.09 -2.38 -6.72
CA GLU A 143 11.29 -3.02 -7.77
C GLU A 143 10.80 -4.40 -7.33
N LEU A 144 9.55 -4.68 -7.65
CA LEU A 144 8.88 -5.93 -7.33
C LEU A 144 8.06 -6.42 -8.52
N GLU A 145 7.87 -7.72 -8.59
CA GLU A 145 6.84 -8.34 -9.43
C GLU A 145 5.47 -8.26 -8.74
N ASP A 146 4.39 -8.32 -9.52
CA ASP A 146 3.02 -8.32 -9.00
C ASP A 146 2.77 -9.58 -8.15
N ALA A 147 2.75 -9.39 -6.85
CA ALA A 147 2.56 -10.46 -5.88
C ALA A 147 1.68 -10.00 -4.72
N PRO A 148 0.81 -10.88 -4.21
CA PRO A 148 -0.08 -10.54 -3.12
C PRO A 148 0.65 -10.04 -1.88
N GLY A 149 0.19 -8.88 -1.35
CA GLY A 149 0.71 -8.28 -0.13
C GLY A 149 2.09 -7.65 -0.24
N LEU A 150 2.73 -7.70 -1.42
CA LEU A 150 4.10 -7.25 -1.64
C LEU A 150 5.07 -7.84 -0.58
N ILE A 151 6.15 -7.15 -0.24
CA ILE A 151 7.12 -7.68 0.73
C ILE A 151 6.67 -7.38 2.16
N LEU A 152 6.45 -6.10 2.49
CA LEU A 152 6.28 -5.70 3.89
C LEU A 152 5.02 -6.29 4.52
N ASN A 153 3.88 -6.17 3.85
CA ASN A 153 2.62 -6.70 4.39
C ASN A 153 2.69 -8.22 4.56
N ARG A 154 3.31 -8.92 3.59
CA ARG A 154 3.49 -10.36 3.66
C ARG A 154 4.35 -10.80 4.85
N VAL A 155 5.48 -10.13 5.08
CA VAL A 155 6.37 -10.43 6.21
C VAL A 155 5.68 -10.12 7.53
N ILE A 156 5.17 -8.90 7.69
CA ILE A 156 4.66 -8.46 8.98
C ILE A 156 3.39 -9.18 9.41
N THR A 157 2.45 -9.42 8.48
CA THR A 157 1.20 -10.14 8.81
C THR A 157 1.47 -11.60 9.13
N THR A 158 2.46 -12.23 8.50
CA THR A 158 2.89 -13.60 8.83
C THR A 158 3.46 -13.68 10.24
N VAL A 159 4.32 -12.72 10.61
CA VAL A 159 4.89 -12.66 11.97
C VAL A 159 3.81 -12.40 13.00
N ILE A 160 2.86 -11.50 12.73
CA ILE A 160 1.71 -11.26 13.62
C ILE A 160 0.87 -12.52 13.79
N ASN A 161 0.61 -13.26 12.72
CA ASN A 161 -0.17 -14.48 12.75
C ASN A 161 0.49 -15.56 13.60
N GLU A 162 1.81 -15.74 13.43
CA GLU A 162 2.58 -16.70 14.25
C GLU A 162 2.64 -16.26 15.72
N ALA A 163 2.86 -14.98 16.02
CA ALA A 163 2.81 -14.45 17.38
C ALA A 163 1.46 -14.71 18.04
N ALA A 164 0.37 -14.48 17.32
CA ALA A 164 -0.99 -14.77 17.82
C ALA A 164 -1.21 -16.28 18.05
N THR A 165 -0.62 -17.14 17.24
CA THR A 165 -0.65 -18.59 17.40
C THR A 165 0.14 -19.03 18.64
N MET A 166 1.32 -18.47 18.86
CA MET A 166 2.12 -18.71 20.09
C MET A 166 1.36 -18.28 21.35
N TYR A 167 0.73 -17.10 21.33
CA TYR A 167 -0.10 -16.63 22.45
C TYR A 167 -1.30 -17.56 22.73
N MET A 168 -2.03 -17.99 21.69
CA MET A 168 -3.11 -18.97 21.82
C MET A 168 -2.64 -20.29 22.42
N SER A 169 -1.44 -20.73 22.08
CA SER A 169 -0.81 -21.94 22.59
C SER A 169 -0.24 -21.78 24.01
N LYS A 170 -0.41 -20.61 24.62
CA LYS A 170 0.08 -20.26 25.97
C LYS A 170 1.59 -20.40 26.13
N ILE A 171 2.35 -20.14 25.08
CA ILE A 171 3.82 -20.17 25.09
C ILE A 171 4.35 -19.01 25.93
N ALA A 172 3.79 -17.78 25.72
CA ALA A 172 4.16 -16.59 26.48
C ALA A 172 3.00 -15.58 26.50
N SER A 173 3.15 -14.52 27.31
CA SER A 173 2.24 -13.37 27.32
C SER A 173 2.41 -12.49 26.08
N VAL A 174 1.43 -11.62 25.80
CA VAL A 174 1.51 -10.60 24.74
C VAL A 174 2.76 -9.75 24.93
N GLU A 175 2.98 -9.26 26.14
CA GLU A 175 4.08 -8.40 26.52
C GLU A 175 5.46 -9.06 26.35
N ASP A 176 5.56 -10.36 26.69
CA ASP A 176 6.83 -11.08 26.58
C ASP A 176 7.19 -11.38 25.12
N ILE A 177 6.20 -11.74 24.29
CA ILE A 177 6.43 -11.95 22.85
C ILE A 177 6.91 -10.65 22.20
N ASP A 178 6.23 -9.53 22.46
CA ASP A 178 6.66 -8.22 21.96
C ASP A 178 8.04 -7.81 22.49
N LYS A 179 8.32 -8.06 23.78
CA LYS A 179 9.61 -7.75 24.39
C LYS A 179 10.75 -8.52 23.76
N ILE A 180 10.59 -9.83 23.54
CA ILE A 180 11.62 -10.67 22.91
C ILE A 180 11.91 -10.20 21.48
N THR A 181 10.89 -9.96 20.68
CA THR A 181 11.08 -9.51 19.30
C THR A 181 11.75 -8.14 19.22
N LYS A 182 11.37 -7.20 20.08
CA LYS A 182 12.01 -5.89 20.16
C LYS A 182 13.50 -6.00 20.56
N LEU A 183 13.82 -6.76 21.58
CA LEU A 183 15.19 -6.83 22.11
C LEU A 183 16.12 -7.69 21.24
N CYS A 184 15.63 -8.83 20.74
CA CYS A 184 16.48 -9.78 20.01
C CYS A 184 16.60 -9.45 18.52
N LEU A 185 15.57 -8.86 17.93
CA LEU A 185 15.57 -8.48 16.51
C LEU A 185 15.80 -6.99 16.27
N ASN A 186 15.99 -6.23 17.34
CA ASN A 186 16.10 -4.76 17.30
C ASN A 186 14.91 -4.10 16.57
N TRP A 187 13.73 -4.66 16.76
CA TRP A 187 12.52 -4.11 16.18
C TRP A 187 12.01 -2.92 17.02
N PRO A 188 11.53 -1.87 16.38
CA PRO A 188 11.02 -0.68 17.09
C PRO A 188 9.68 -0.95 17.78
N MET A 189 8.92 -1.92 17.31
CA MET A 189 7.66 -2.40 17.88
C MET A 189 7.62 -3.92 17.84
N GLY A 190 6.93 -4.53 18.81
CA GLY A 190 6.64 -5.95 18.76
C GLY A 190 5.49 -6.28 17.82
N PRO A 191 5.28 -7.57 17.49
CA PRO A 191 4.24 -8.00 16.54
C PRO A 191 2.83 -7.59 16.95
N PHE A 192 2.51 -7.55 18.22
CA PHE A 192 1.19 -7.16 18.70
C PHE A 192 0.99 -5.65 18.72
N GLU A 193 2.04 -4.87 19.02
CA GLU A 193 2.03 -3.41 18.85
C GLU A 193 1.85 -3.04 17.36
N PHE A 194 2.48 -3.80 16.44
CA PHE A 194 2.25 -3.66 15.00
C PHE A 194 0.82 -3.98 14.59
N ALA A 195 0.27 -5.11 15.07
CA ALA A 195 -1.09 -5.52 14.77
C ALA A 195 -2.10 -4.44 15.16
N ASP A 196 -1.95 -3.89 16.35
CA ASP A 196 -2.83 -2.84 16.86
C ASP A 196 -2.67 -1.51 16.11
N THR A 197 -1.48 -1.23 15.58
CA THR A 197 -1.20 -0.03 14.79
C THR A 197 -1.76 -0.15 13.37
N LEU A 198 -1.58 -1.30 12.71
CA LEU A 198 -2.09 -1.56 11.35
C LEU A 198 -3.61 -1.71 11.31
N GLY A 199 -4.18 -2.16 12.41
CA GLY A 199 -5.56 -2.64 12.50
C GLY A 199 -5.66 -4.14 12.24
N ILE A 200 -6.21 -4.86 13.23
CA ILE A 200 -6.31 -6.33 13.21
C ILE A 200 -7.18 -6.82 12.05
N ASP A 201 -8.21 -6.07 11.67
CA ASP A 201 -9.03 -6.35 10.50
C ASP A 201 -8.23 -6.27 9.19
N ASN A 202 -7.34 -5.28 9.04
CA ASN A 202 -6.45 -5.18 7.88
C ASN A 202 -5.45 -6.35 7.85
N VAL A 203 -4.94 -6.77 9.00
CA VAL A 203 -4.07 -7.95 9.12
C VAL A 203 -4.81 -9.20 8.67
N VAL A 204 -6.04 -9.41 9.16
CA VAL A 204 -6.87 -10.58 8.77
C VAL A 204 -7.18 -10.55 7.29
N ALA A 205 -7.62 -9.42 6.73
CA ALA A 205 -7.92 -9.28 5.31
C ALA A 205 -6.69 -9.59 4.42
N THR A 206 -5.51 -9.09 4.80
CA THR A 206 -4.26 -9.39 4.09
C THR A 206 -3.93 -10.89 4.14
N LEU A 207 -4.03 -11.51 5.30
CA LEU A 207 -3.78 -12.94 5.46
C LEU A 207 -4.79 -13.79 4.67
N GLU A 208 -6.04 -13.39 4.57
CA GLU A 208 -7.06 -14.08 3.77
C GLU A 208 -6.72 -14.04 2.28
N VAL A 209 -6.34 -12.88 1.74
CA VAL A 209 -5.86 -12.76 0.36
C VAL A 209 -4.62 -13.63 0.14
N LEU A 210 -3.64 -13.57 1.04
CA LEU A 210 -2.44 -14.40 0.96
C LEU A 210 -2.76 -15.89 1.02
N SER A 211 -3.70 -16.32 1.87
CA SER A 211 -4.09 -17.73 2.00
C SER A 211 -4.76 -18.27 0.73
N GLN A 212 -5.56 -17.44 0.06
CA GLN A 212 -6.22 -17.80 -1.20
C GLN A 212 -5.25 -17.91 -2.37
N GLN A 213 -4.28 -17.00 -2.46
CA GLN A 213 -3.39 -16.87 -3.62
C GLN A 213 -2.03 -17.54 -3.43
N SER A 214 -1.56 -17.72 -2.19
CA SER A 214 -0.19 -18.20 -1.88
C SER A 214 -0.14 -19.43 -0.98
N GLY A 215 -1.29 -19.91 -0.49
CA GLY A 215 -1.41 -21.16 0.25
C GLY A 215 -1.83 -21.05 1.71
N GLN A 216 -2.22 -22.19 2.29
CA GLN A 216 -2.86 -22.26 3.60
C GLN A 216 -1.95 -21.85 4.79
N GLN A 217 -0.65 -21.78 4.60
CA GLN A 217 0.30 -21.30 5.63
C GLN A 217 0.00 -19.85 6.07
N TYR A 218 -0.73 -19.09 5.26
CA TYR A 218 -1.17 -17.73 5.58
C TYR A 218 -2.57 -17.64 6.20
N LEU A 219 -3.21 -18.78 6.48
CA LEU A 219 -4.56 -18.77 7.06
C LEU A 219 -4.55 -18.00 8.39
N PRO A 220 -5.41 -16.96 8.55
CA PRO A 220 -5.48 -16.21 9.80
C PRO A 220 -5.81 -17.13 10.97
N CYS A 221 -5.07 -17.05 12.08
CA CYS A 221 -5.34 -17.81 13.27
C CYS A 221 -6.71 -17.42 13.86
N ARG A 222 -7.30 -18.36 14.62
CA ARG A 222 -8.64 -18.17 15.18
C ARG A 222 -8.76 -16.92 16.06
N LEU A 223 -7.72 -16.60 16.82
CA LEU A 223 -7.74 -15.45 17.72
C LEU A 223 -7.93 -14.14 16.95
N LEU A 224 -7.17 -13.90 15.89
CA LEU A 224 -7.27 -12.67 15.09
C LEU A 224 -8.70 -12.50 14.53
N ARG A 225 -9.30 -13.58 14.01
CA ARG A 225 -10.70 -13.54 13.54
C ARG A 225 -11.69 -13.23 14.65
N GLN A 226 -11.49 -13.81 15.84
CA GLN A 226 -12.34 -13.54 17.01
C GLN A 226 -12.22 -12.10 17.50
N MET A 227 -11.01 -11.52 17.45
CA MET A 227 -10.79 -10.11 17.79
C MET A 227 -11.52 -9.20 16.82
N VAL A 228 -11.43 -9.44 15.52
CA VAL A 228 -12.18 -8.67 14.50
C VAL A 228 -13.69 -8.78 14.76
N ALA A 229 -14.22 -9.99 14.96
CA ALA A 229 -15.64 -10.23 15.21
C ALA A 229 -16.15 -9.54 16.49
N SER A 230 -15.27 -9.31 17.47
CA SER A 230 -15.59 -8.63 18.74
C SER A 230 -15.33 -7.12 18.71
N GLY A 231 -14.94 -6.54 17.55
CA GLY A 231 -14.64 -5.11 17.40
C GLY A 231 -13.31 -4.67 18.04
N ARG A 232 -12.45 -5.62 18.42
CA ARG A 232 -11.09 -5.34 18.92
C ARG A 232 -10.14 -5.18 17.75
N LEU A 233 -10.11 -3.96 17.18
CA LEU A 233 -9.39 -3.68 15.92
C LEU A 233 -8.03 -3.00 16.11
N GLY A 234 -7.58 -2.84 17.35
CA GLY A 234 -6.36 -2.13 17.68
C GLY A 234 -6.58 -0.65 18.04
N LYS A 235 -5.60 0.20 17.76
CA LYS A 235 -5.62 1.63 18.13
C LYS A 235 -6.88 2.34 17.64
N LYS A 236 -7.32 2.09 16.41
CA LYS A 236 -8.49 2.74 15.81
C LYS A 236 -9.81 2.48 16.54
N SER A 237 -9.90 1.41 17.31
CA SER A 237 -11.07 1.06 18.14
C SER A 237 -10.83 1.26 19.64
N GLY A 238 -9.67 1.82 20.03
CA GLY A 238 -9.26 1.98 21.43
C GLY A 238 -8.85 0.68 22.11
N LYS A 239 -9.00 -0.46 21.45
CA LYS A 239 -8.70 -1.78 22.03
C LYS A 239 -8.28 -2.78 20.95
N GLY A 240 -7.16 -3.45 21.19
CA GLY A 240 -6.64 -4.56 20.40
C GLY A 240 -6.08 -5.65 21.31
N PHE A 241 -4.82 -6.00 21.10
CA PHE A 241 -4.03 -6.77 22.06
C PHE A 241 -3.77 -5.94 23.32
N TYR A 242 -3.54 -4.64 23.14
CA TYR A 242 -3.42 -3.66 24.20
C TYR A 242 -4.67 -2.78 24.31
N GLN A 243 -4.71 -1.94 25.35
CA GLN A 243 -5.70 -0.88 25.52
C GLN A 243 -5.08 0.47 25.21
N TYR A 244 -5.84 1.30 24.53
CA TYR A 244 -5.44 2.65 24.13
C TYR A 244 -6.46 3.66 24.65
N SER A 245 -5.98 4.74 25.21
CA SER A 245 -6.79 5.87 25.71
C SER A 245 -7.06 6.87 24.58
#